data_d110cc94a366f191e5299e474b06e2b4
#
_entry.id   d110cc94a366f191e5299e474b06e2b4
#
_cell.length_a   1.000
_cell.length_b   1.000
_cell.length_c   1.000
_cell.angle_alpha   90.00
_cell.angle_beta   90.00
_cell.angle_gamma   90.00
#
_symmetry.space_group_name_H-M   'P 1'
#
loop_
_entity.id
_entity.type
_entity.pdbx_description
1 polymer ?
#
loop_
_entity_poly.entity_id
_entity_poly.type
_entity_poly.pdbx_seq_one_letter_code
_entity_poly.pdbx_strand_id
1 'polypeptide(L)'
;MKTYEVEVSFRERFGDHTLLRYRWTGEPPEPGQFVMARVATAAVTLDPFLFRPFFAHDYADGELSLLFEVRGRGTALLAEEDAQLLVSAPLGRGFGVEGEGLVALVGGGVWVSPLKLLSRRLSESGVPHDLFLESPGTAPKAYAGWIRENYPGAILVPTDGSPSSPQVVLSSVGHFTRYRAVYVSGPTGMLDAVKRASANAVPAQLALRERMACASGSCYGCAVPVWESGARTYTRACVEGPVFPAEALAW
;
A
#
# COMPACT_ATOMS: atom_id res chain seq x y z
N MET A 1 -8.64 11.64 15.86
CA MET A 1 -8.47 10.30 15.26
C MET A 1 -9.00 9.27 16.26
N LYS A 2 -10.02 8.48 15.88
CA LYS A 2 -10.53 7.39 16.72
C LYS A 2 -9.53 6.24 16.68
N THR A 3 -9.21 5.65 17.83
CA THR A 3 -8.25 4.54 17.96
C THR A 3 -8.88 3.37 18.69
N TYR A 4 -8.41 2.18 18.40
CA TYR A 4 -8.82 0.92 18.96
C TYR A 4 -7.59 0.21 19.53
N GLU A 5 -7.73 -0.39 20.69
CA GLU A 5 -6.75 -1.31 21.22
C GLU A 5 -7.05 -2.70 20.65
N VAL A 6 -6.04 -3.34 20.07
CA VAL A 6 -6.19 -4.63 19.41
C VAL A 6 -5.07 -5.59 19.83
N GLU A 7 -5.45 -6.85 19.95
CA GLU A 7 -4.53 -7.96 20.19
C GLU A 7 -4.18 -8.62 18.86
N VAL A 8 -2.90 -8.89 18.64
CA VAL A 8 -2.42 -9.56 17.44
C VAL A 8 -2.78 -11.04 17.53
N SER A 9 -3.61 -11.53 16.61
CA SER A 9 -4.04 -12.93 16.50
C SER A 9 -3.05 -13.79 15.73
N PHE A 10 -2.28 -13.18 14.83
CA PHE A 10 -1.29 -13.87 14.00
C PHE A 10 -0.13 -12.95 13.66
N ARG A 11 1.07 -13.52 13.67
CA ARG A 11 2.31 -12.84 13.25
C ARG A 11 3.18 -13.81 12.47
N GLU A 12 3.68 -13.33 11.35
CA GLU A 12 4.65 -14.03 10.53
C GLU A 12 5.79 -13.08 10.16
N ARG A 13 7.03 -13.54 10.31
CA ARG A 13 8.24 -12.80 9.93
C ARG A 13 8.96 -13.54 8.81
N PHE A 14 9.31 -12.81 7.77
CA PHE A 14 10.05 -13.34 6.61
C PHE A 14 11.09 -12.30 6.13
N GLY A 15 12.33 -12.52 6.52
CA GLY A 15 13.40 -11.53 6.38
C GLY A 15 13.10 -10.29 7.24
N ASP A 16 13.19 -9.10 6.63
CA ASP A 16 12.88 -7.83 7.30
C ASP A 16 11.38 -7.48 7.27
N HIS A 17 10.55 -8.36 6.72
CA HIS A 17 9.11 -8.13 6.61
C HIS A 17 8.36 -8.81 7.76
N THR A 18 7.23 -8.21 8.11
CA THR A 18 6.30 -8.73 9.11
C THR A 18 4.88 -8.59 8.60
N LEU A 19 4.13 -9.67 8.65
CA LEU A 19 2.68 -9.68 8.50
C LEU A 19 2.05 -9.82 9.88
N LEU A 20 1.14 -8.90 10.24
CA LEU A 20 0.30 -8.98 11.43
C LEU A 20 -1.15 -9.16 11.02
N ARG A 21 -1.90 -9.94 11.79
CA ARG A 21 -3.37 -9.95 11.75
C ARG A 21 -3.92 -9.73 13.16
N TYR A 22 -5.05 -9.06 13.22
CA TYR A 22 -5.77 -8.80 14.46
C TYR A 22 -7.26 -8.67 14.17
N ARG A 23 -8.09 -9.03 15.17
CA ARG A 23 -9.53 -8.88 15.08
C ARG A 23 -9.90 -7.41 14.98
N TRP A 24 -10.73 -7.10 14.00
CA TRP A 24 -11.12 -5.73 13.72
C TRP A 24 -12.62 -5.52 13.99
N THR A 25 -12.95 -4.57 14.86
CA THR A 25 -14.32 -4.25 15.27
C THR A 25 -14.80 -2.89 14.76
N GLY A 26 -13.94 -2.18 14.04
CA GLY A 26 -14.28 -0.91 13.40
C GLY A 26 -14.91 -1.11 12.01
N GLU A 27 -15.04 -0.01 11.28
CA GLU A 27 -15.47 -0.04 9.89
C GLU A 27 -14.44 -0.80 9.03
N PRO A 28 -14.89 -1.67 8.11
CA PRO A 28 -14.00 -2.32 7.16
C PRO A 28 -13.22 -1.29 6.33
N PRO A 29 -11.92 -1.50 6.11
CA PRO A 29 -11.16 -0.61 5.23
C PRO A 29 -11.53 -0.81 3.76
N GLU A 30 -11.50 0.28 3.00
CA GLU A 30 -11.49 0.22 1.55
C GLU A 30 -10.08 -0.02 1.01
N PRO A 31 -9.91 -0.70 -0.15
CA PRO A 31 -8.60 -0.91 -0.76
C PRO A 31 -7.83 0.39 -0.96
N GLY A 32 -6.60 0.46 -0.49
CA GLY A 32 -5.76 1.66 -0.58
C GLY A 32 -5.91 2.63 0.59
N GLN A 33 -6.87 2.43 1.50
CA GLN A 33 -6.86 3.14 2.78
C GLN A 33 -5.74 2.63 3.68
N PHE A 34 -5.38 3.45 4.66
CA PHE A 34 -4.35 3.14 5.64
C PHE A 34 -4.87 3.28 7.07
N VAL A 35 -4.16 2.68 8.00
CA VAL A 35 -4.34 2.89 9.43
C VAL A 35 -3.06 3.46 10.03
N MET A 36 -3.19 4.17 11.13
CA MET A 36 -2.07 4.59 11.96
C MET A 36 -1.92 3.62 13.12
N ALA A 37 -0.76 3.02 13.29
CA ALA A 37 -0.51 2.06 14.37
C ALA A 37 0.72 2.40 15.21
N ARG A 38 0.66 2.06 16.50
CA ARG A 38 1.78 2.03 17.43
C ARG A 38 1.54 0.97 18.50
N VAL A 39 2.57 0.58 19.25
CA VAL A 39 2.39 -0.24 20.44
C VAL A 39 1.66 0.53 21.54
N ALA A 40 0.77 -0.13 22.28
CA ALA A 40 -0.02 0.50 23.33
C ALA A 40 0.87 1.05 24.47
N THR A 41 1.92 0.31 24.83
CA THR A 41 2.91 0.72 25.87
C THR A 41 3.65 2.01 25.52
N ALA A 42 3.75 2.39 24.26
CA ALA A 42 4.38 3.66 23.86
C ALA A 42 3.61 4.90 24.37
N ALA A 43 2.37 4.75 24.82
CA ALA A 43 1.63 5.83 25.49
C ALA A 43 2.30 6.26 26.82
N VAL A 44 3.03 5.36 27.45
CA VAL A 44 3.71 5.60 28.74
C VAL A 44 5.15 6.07 28.54
N THR A 45 5.84 5.57 27.51
CA THR A 45 7.28 5.79 27.32
C THR A 45 7.62 7.02 26.48
N LEU A 46 6.66 7.60 25.74
CA LEU A 46 6.83 8.71 24.79
C LEU A 46 7.83 8.44 23.64
N ASP A 47 8.46 7.26 23.58
CA ASP A 47 9.41 6.87 22.55
C ASP A 47 9.22 5.40 22.15
N PRO A 48 8.73 5.15 20.95
CA PRO A 48 8.36 6.08 19.89
C PRO A 48 6.94 6.68 20.07
N PHE A 49 6.84 8.00 20.14
CA PHE A 49 5.56 8.68 20.39
C PHE A 49 4.57 8.63 19.22
N LEU A 50 5.06 8.89 18.00
CA LEU A 50 4.20 8.99 16.81
C LEU A 50 3.69 7.62 16.37
N PHE A 51 2.46 7.59 15.87
CA PHE A 51 1.93 6.48 15.09
C PHE A 51 2.66 6.35 13.74
N ARG A 52 2.59 5.17 13.12
CA ARG A 52 3.11 4.88 11.78
C ARG A 52 1.96 4.54 10.85
N PRO A 53 1.97 5.07 9.62
CA PRO A 53 0.98 4.71 8.61
C PRO A 53 1.29 3.34 8.00
N PHE A 54 0.27 2.51 7.89
CA PHE A 54 0.32 1.23 7.18
C PHE A 54 -0.93 1.10 6.31
N PHE A 55 -0.75 0.76 5.06
CA PHE A 55 -1.89 0.35 4.24
C PHE A 55 -2.61 -0.84 4.86
N ALA A 56 -3.93 -0.84 4.80
CA ALA A 56 -4.71 -2.04 5.05
C ALA A 56 -4.28 -3.09 4.00
N HIS A 57 -3.65 -4.17 4.48
CA HIS A 57 -3.13 -5.20 3.58
C HIS A 57 -4.22 -6.11 3.08
N ASP A 58 -5.00 -6.67 3.98
CA ASP A 58 -6.16 -7.50 3.68
C ASP A 58 -7.20 -7.36 4.80
N TYR A 59 -8.44 -7.61 4.45
CA TYR A 59 -9.53 -7.67 5.41
C TYR A 59 -10.45 -8.84 5.03
N ALA A 60 -10.49 -9.85 5.88
CA ALA A 60 -11.30 -11.03 5.69
C ALA A 60 -11.73 -11.60 7.06
N ASP A 61 -12.94 -12.15 7.14
CA ASP A 61 -13.48 -12.85 8.31
C ASP A 61 -13.42 -12.02 9.62
N GLY A 62 -13.51 -10.69 9.50
CA GLY A 62 -13.42 -9.77 10.62
C GLY A 62 -11.98 -9.55 11.14
N GLU A 63 -10.98 -9.99 10.41
CA GLU A 63 -9.57 -9.73 10.70
C GLU A 63 -8.98 -8.74 9.70
N LEU A 64 -8.26 -7.74 10.22
CA LEU A 64 -7.46 -6.80 9.44
C LEU A 64 -6.00 -7.20 9.53
N SER A 65 -5.30 -7.16 8.39
CA SER A 65 -3.87 -7.43 8.34
C SER A 65 -3.05 -6.21 7.92
N LEU A 66 -1.82 -6.14 8.44
CA LEU A 66 -0.81 -5.15 8.09
C LEU A 66 0.45 -5.87 7.63
N LEU A 67 0.96 -5.47 6.48
CA LEU A 67 2.25 -5.92 5.96
C LEU A 67 3.24 -4.75 6.00
N PHE A 68 4.38 -4.94 6.64
CA PHE A 68 5.38 -3.89 6.74
C PHE A 68 6.81 -4.44 6.83
N GLU A 69 7.77 -3.57 6.60
CA GLU A 69 9.19 -3.81 6.75
C GLU A 69 9.67 -3.19 8.07
N VAL A 70 10.50 -3.93 8.80
CA VAL A 70 11.13 -3.45 10.03
C VAL A 70 12.30 -2.54 9.66
N ARG A 71 12.09 -1.21 9.76
CA ARG A 71 13.08 -0.18 9.38
C ARG A 71 13.61 0.64 10.54
N GLY A 72 13.03 0.53 11.70
CA GLY A 72 13.42 1.32 12.87
C GLY A 72 12.65 0.95 14.11
N ARG A 73 12.95 1.62 15.22
CA ARG A 73 12.45 1.27 16.56
C ARG A 73 10.93 1.05 16.62
N GLY A 74 10.14 1.93 15.99
CA GLY A 74 8.68 1.78 16.05
C GLY A 74 8.15 0.55 15.34
N THR A 75 8.71 0.20 14.17
CA THR A 75 8.33 -1.02 13.45
C THR A 75 8.95 -2.26 14.10
N ALA A 76 10.10 -2.15 14.76
CA ALA A 76 10.68 -3.24 15.55
C ALA A 76 9.76 -3.62 16.72
N LEU A 77 9.30 -2.63 17.50
CA LEU A 77 8.36 -2.85 18.61
C LEU A 77 7.01 -3.44 18.13
N LEU A 78 6.49 -2.99 16.98
CA LEU A 78 5.28 -3.55 16.39
C LEU A 78 5.46 -5.03 15.98
N ALA A 79 6.67 -5.43 15.68
CA ALA A 79 7.00 -6.81 15.30
C ALA A 79 7.29 -7.74 16.48
N GLU A 80 7.31 -7.25 17.73
CA GLU A 80 7.50 -8.06 18.95
C GLU A 80 6.28 -8.92 19.26
N GLU A 81 6.50 -10.12 19.81
CA GLU A 81 5.46 -11.14 19.97
C GLU A 81 4.32 -10.71 20.92
N ASP A 82 4.61 -10.00 21.98
CA ASP A 82 3.64 -9.59 23.01
C ASP A 82 3.06 -8.18 22.78
N ALA A 83 3.23 -7.63 21.59
CA ALA A 83 2.81 -6.26 21.32
C ALA A 83 1.29 -6.12 21.23
N GLN A 84 0.70 -5.43 22.22
CA GLN A 84 -0.63 -4.84 22.08
C GLN A 84 -0.54 -3.57 21.25
N LEU A 85 -1.47 -3.39 20.32
CA LEU A 85 -1.44 -2.28 19.39
C LEU A 85 -2.58 -1.30 19.63
N LEU A 86 -2.26 -0.01 19.48
CA LEU A 86 -3.26 1.03 19.23
C LEU A 86 -3.31 1.29 17.73
N VAL A 87 -4.50 1.10 17.15
CA VAL A 87 -4.72 1.24 15.70
C VAL A 87 -5.83 2.24 15.46
N SER A 88 -5.65 3.15 14.50
CA SER A 88 -6.71 4.08 14.13
C SER A 88 -7.82 3.39 13.31
N ALA A 89 -8.99 4.01 13.23
CA ALA A 89 -9.93 3.72 12.14
C ALA A 89 -9.23 3.87 10.78
N PRO A 90 -9.75 3.25 9.70
CA PRO A 90 -9.26 3.48 8.34
C PRO A 90 -9.30 4.96 7.98
N LEU A 91 -8.27 5.43 7.30
CA LEU A 91 -8.04 6.84 6.98
C LEU A 91 -7.72 7.00 5.50
N GLY A 92 -7.93 8.21 5.00
CA GLY A 92 -7.63 8.60 3.64
C GLY A 92 -8.61 8.04 2.62
N ARG A 93 -8.28 8.25 1.34
CA ARG A 93 -9.07 7.79 0.19
C ARG A 93 -8.38 6.59 -0.46
N GLY A 94 -9.16 5.55 -0.69
CA GLY A 94 -8.70 4.33 -1.35
C GLY A 94 -8.76 4.40 -2.88
N PHE A 95 -8.58 3.25 -3.51
CA PHE A 95 -8.72 3.09 -4.96
C PHE A 95 -10.20 3.16 -5.38
N GLY A 96 -10.48 3.94 -6.41
CA GLY A 96 -11.76 3.90 -7.10
C GLY A 96 -11.78 2.71 -8.08
N VAL A 97 -12.70 1.77 -7.87
CA VAL A 97 -12.76 0.51 -8.65
C VAL A 97 -13.98 0.44 -9.57
N GLU A 98 -14.55 1.56 -9.96
CA GLU A 98 -15.75 1.63 -10.77
C GLU A 98 -15.53 1.13 -12.21
N GLY A 99 -16.60 0.58 -12.81
CA GLY A 99 -16.67 0.13 -14.21
C GLY A 99 -16.30 -1.33 -14.42
N GLU A 100 -16.60 -1.82 -15.64
CA GLU A 100 -16.35 -3.20 -16.08
C GLU A 100 -15.08 -3.29 -16.94
N GLY A 101 -14.52 -4.49 -17.04
CA GLY A 101 -13.36 -4.80 -17.89
C GLY A 101 -12.08 -5.08 -17.12
N LEU A 102 -11.09 -5.56 -17.86
CA LEU A 102 -9.80 -6.00 -17.31
C LEU A 102 -9.01 -4.81 -16.75
N VAL A 103 -8.43 -4.97 -15.56
CA VAL A 103 -7.55 -3.98 -14.93
C VAL A 103 -6.17 -4.58 -14.63
N ALA A 104 -5.14 -3.73 -14.55
CA ALA A 104 -3.82 -4.14 -14.14
C ALA A 104 -3.50 -3.61 -12.73
N LEU A 105 -2.98 -4.49 -11.89
CA LEU A 105 -2.39 -4.16 -10.60
C LEU A 105 -0.88 -4.31 -10.71
N VAL A 106 -0.12 -3.29 -10.32
CA VAL A 106 1.34 -3.28 -10.43
C VAL A 106 1.95 -2.93 -9.08
N GLY A 107 2.83 -3.80 -8.58
CA GLY A 107 3.45 -3.59 -7.27
C GLY A 107 4.85 -4.15 -7.12
N GLY A 108 5.55 -3.70 -6.09
CA GLY A 108 6.89 -4.17 -5.78
C GLY A 108 7.27 -4.03 -4.31
N GLY A 109 8.03 -4.99 -3.80
CA GLY A 109 8.47 -5.02 -2.41
C GLY A 109 7.30 -4.98 -1.41
N VAL A 110 7.52 -4.40 -0.24
CA VAL A 110 6.47 -4.22 0.80
C VAL A 110 5.28 -3.36 0.33
N TRP A 111 5.44 -2.65 -0.77
CA TRP A 111 4.43 -1.78 -1.37
C TRP A 111 3.26 -2.55 -1.99
N VAL A 112 3.38 -3.88 -2.16
CA VAL A 112 2.27 -4.75 -2.58
C VAL A 112 1.12 -4.73 -1.57
N SER A 113 1.36 -4.19 -0.37
CA SER A 113 0.42 -4.22 0.75
C SER A 113 -1.03 -3.84 0.36
N PRO A 114 -1.33 -2.68 -0.22
CA PRO A 114 -2.73 -2.31 -0.53
C PRO A 114 -3.32 -3.09 -1.71
N LEU A 115 -2.49 -3.77 -2.51
CA LEU A 115 -2.95 -4.51 -3.68
C LEU A 115 -3.59 -5.85 -3.33
N LYS A 116 -3.33 -6.41 -2.14
CA LYS A 116 -3.97 -7.65 -1.68
C LYS A 116 -5.47 -7.44 -1.48
N LEU A 117 -5.83 -6.42 -0.69
CA LEU A 117 -7.24 -6.09 -0.45
C LEU A 117 -7.93 -5.65 -1.75
N LEU A 118 -7.25 -4.91 -2.62
CA LEU A 118 -7.78 -4.53 -3.93
C LEU A 118 -8.07 -5.76 -4.80
N SER A 119 -7.11 -6.67 -4.94
CA SER A 119 -7.28 -7.92 -5.70
C SER A 119 -8.46 -8.76 -5.18
N ARG A 120 -8.60 -8.87 -3.85
CA ARG A 120 -9.74 -9.53 -3.22
C ARG A 120 -11.08 -8.87 -3.62
N ARG A 121 -11.20 -7.55 -3.47
CA ARG A 121 -12.42 -6.81 -3.80
C ARG A 121 -12.80 -6.91 -5.27
N LEU A 122 -11.81 -6.85 -6.17
CA LEU A 122 -12.03 -7.06 -7.60
C LEU A 122 -12.55 -8.48 -7.88
N SER A 123 -11.96 -9.50 -7.25
CA SER A 123 -12.41 -10.89 -7.38
C SER A 123 -13.84 -11.08 -6.86
N GLU A 124 -14.16 -10.55 -5.69
CA GLU A 124 -15.50 -10.59 -5.08
C GLU A 124 -16.55 -9.89 -5.96
N SER A 125 -16.15 -8.85 -6.67
CA SER A 125 -17.01 -8.10 -7.61
C SER A 125 -17.00 -8.69 -9.03
N GLY A 126 -16.30 -9.80 -9.30
CA GLY A 126 -16.20 -10.41 -10.61
C GLY A 126 -15.41 -9.60 -11.64
N VAL A 127 -14.60 -8.64 -11.22
CA VAL A 127 -13.78 -7.81 -12.12
C VAL A 127 -12.47 -8.54 -12.44
N PRO A 128 -12.22 -8.88 -13.71
CA PRO A 128 -10.98 -9.54 -14.12
C PRO A 128 -9.78 -8.60 -13.93
N HIS A 129 -8.68 -9.16 -13.42
CA HIS A 129 -7.48 -8.38 -13.19
C HIS A 129 -6.20 -9.21 -13.33
N ASP A 130 -5.17 -8.58 -13.91
CA ASP A 130 -3.80 -9.10 -13.91
C ASP A 130 -3.01 -8.43 -12.79
N LEU A 131 -2.27 -9.21 -12.01
CA LEU A 131 -1.44 -8.71 -10.91
C LEU A 131 0.03 -8.93 -11.23
N PHE A 132 0.78 -7.86 -11.46
CA PHE A 132 2.21 -7.87 -11.75
C PHE A 132 2.98 -7.46 -10.50
N LEU A 133 3.80 -8.37 -9.98
CA LEU A 133 4.60 -8.12 -8.78
C LEU A 133 6.09 -8.22 -9.09
N GLU A 134 6.82 -7.16 -8.79
CA GLU A 134 8.27 -7.17 -8.84
C GLU A 134 8.84 -8.20 -7.86
N SER A 135 9.75 -9.03 -8.35
CA SER A 135 10.48 -10.04 -7.57
C SER A 135 11.98 -9.82 -7.75
N PRO A 136 12.61 -8.89 -6.99
CA PRO A 136 14.02 -8.61 -7.10
C PRO A 136 14.85 -9.85 -6.78
N GLY A 137 15.85 -10.17 -7.62
CA GLY A 137 16.80 -11.26 -7.38
C GLY A 137 17.61 -11.10 -6.09
N THR A 138 17.71 -9.87 -5.59
CA THR A 138 18.32 -9.50 -4.31
C THR A 138 17.37 -9.70 -3.11
N ALA A 139 16.09 -9.95 -3.35
CA ALA A 139 15.13 -10.16 -2.26
C ALA A 139 15.45 -11.47 -1.51
N PRO A 140 15.27 -11.49 -0.19
CA PRO A 140 15.39 -12.72 0.59
C PRO A 140 14.51 -13.84 0.00
N LYS A 141 15.02 -15.06 -0.07
CA LYS A 141 14.26 -16.23 -0.57
C LYS A 141 12.93 -16.42 0.17
N ALA A 142 12.91 -16.10 1.46
CA ALA A 142 11.70 -16.13 2.29
C ALA A 142 10.61 -15.20 1.75
N TYR A 143 10.96 -13.97 1.34
CA TYR A 143 9.99 -13.02 0.75
C TYR A 143 9.43 -13.53 -0.58
N ALA A 144 10.29 -14.04 -1.47
CA ALA A 144 9.84 -14.56 -2.76
C ALA A 144 8.91 -15.79 -2.60
N GLY A 145 9.16 -16.65 -1.61
CA GLY A 145 8.29 -17.76 -1.24
C GLY A 145 6.94 -17.25 -0.74
N TRP A 146 6.98 -16.34 0.22
CA TRP A 146 5.80 -15.74 0.81
C TRP A 146 4.89 -15.04 -0.23
N ILE A 147 5.46 -14.30 -1.18
CA ILE A 147 4.69 -13.68 -2.27
C ILE A 147 3.94 -14.74 -3.10
N ARG A 148 4.59 -15.86 -3.47
CA ARG A 148 3.94 -16.92 -4.25
C ARG A 148 2.76 -17.55 -3.53
N GLU A 149 2.88 -17.73 -2.21
CA GLU A 149 1.84 -18.31 -1.38
C GLU A 149 0.67 -17.34 -1.16
N ASN A 150 0.98 -16.07 -0.93
CA ASN A 150 -0.02 -15.08 -0.54
C ASN A 150 -0.69 -14.36 -1.72
N TYR A 151 -0.09 -14.43 -2.91
CA TYR A 151 -0.64 -13.83 -4.14
C TYR A 151 -0.73 -14.87 -5.26
N PRO A 152 -1.58 -15.90 -5.10
CA PRO A 152 -1.75 -16.92 -6.13
C PRO A 152 -2.30 -16.28 -7.40
N GLY A 153 -1.71 -16.64 -8.55
CA GLY A 153 -2.05 -16.05 -9.83
C GLY A 153 -1.32 -14.74 -10.17
N ALA A 154 -0.50 -14.19 -9.28
CA ALA A 154 0.34 -13.05 -9.61
C ALA A 154 1.44 -13.42 -10.62
N ILE A 155 1.64 -12.53 -11.58
CA ILE A 155 2.74 -12.59 -12.54
C ILE A 155 3.98 -12.00 -11.86
N LEU A 156 4.89 -12.88 -11.43
CA LEU A 156 6.13 -12.44 -10.79
C LEU A 156 7.13 -12.00 -11.86
N VAL A 157 7.53 -10.74 -11.78
CA VAL A 157 8.48 -10.14 -12.72
C VAL A 157 9.87 -10.11 -12.07
N PRO A 158 10.80 -10.97 -12.53
CA PRO A 158 12.17 -10.95 -12.00
C PRO A 158 12.87 -9.64 -12.37
N THR A 159 13.48 -9.00 -11.38
CA THR A 159 14.28 -7.78 -11.56
C THR A 159 15.61 -7.92 -10.81
N ASP A 160 16.53 -7.02 -11.09
CA ASP A 160 17.81 -6.92 -10.35
C ASP A 160 17.75 -5.93 -9.18
N GLY A 161 16.60 -5.27 -8.99
CA GLY A 161 16.39 -4.23 -7.97
C GLY A 161 17.07 -2.89 -8.32
N SER A 162 17.58 -2.75 -9.53
CA SER A 162 18.22 -1.53 -10.02
C SER A 162 17.20 -0.42 -10.34
N PRO A 163 17.64 0.82 -10.56
CA PRO A 163 16.79 1.90 -11.02
C PRO A 163 16.02 1.64 -12.33
N SER A 164 16.45 0.65 -13.13
CA SER A 164 15.78 0.21 -14.36
C SER A 164 14.70 -0.85 -14.14
N SER A 165 14.61 -1.44 -12.95
CA SER A 165 13.60 -2.45 -12.61
C SER A 165 12.16 -2.06 -12.95
N PRO A 166 11.70 -0.78 -12.75
CA PRO A 166 10.37 -0.37 -13.16
C PRO A 166 10.08 -0.59 -14.65
N GLN A 167 11.03 -0.37 -15.53
CA GLN A 167 10.88 -0.57 -16.97
C GLN A 167 10.72 -2.07 -17.32
N VAL A 168 11.39 -2.95 -16.58
CA VAL A 168 11.23 -4.42 -16.73
C VAL A 168 9.80 -4.82 -16.36
N VAL A 169 9.27 -4.29 -15.25
CA VAL A 169 7.88 -4.54 -14.84
C VAL A 169 6.90 -4.01 -15.89
N LEU A 170 7.09 -2.78 -16.37
CA LEU A 170 6.23 -2.20 -17.42
C LEU A 170 6.25 -3.01 -18.72
N SER A 171 7.40 -3.53 -19.12
CA SER A 171 7.51 -4.39 -20.31
C SER A 171 6.71 -5.68 -20.12
N SER A 172 6.60 -6.20 -18.90
CA SER A 172 5.80 -7.39 -18.59
C SER A 172 4.29 -7.09 -18.58
N VAL A 173 3.88 -5.86 -18.21
CA VAL A 173 2.48 -5.40 -18.34
C VAL A 173 2.08 -5.33 -19.83
N GLY A 174 3.02 -4.98 -20.70
CA GLY A 174 2.82 -4.89 -22.13
C GLY A 174 1.99 -3.66 -22.55
N HIS A 175 0.98 -3.85 -23.40
CA HIS A 175 0.16 -2.75 -23.90
C HIS A 175 -0.88 -2.30 -22.87
N PHE A 176 -0.72 -1.10 -22.32
CA PHE A 176 -1.62 -0.52 -21.32
C PHE A 176 -3.06 -0.37 -21.85
N THR A 177 -3.24 -0.16 -23.14
CA THR A 177 -4.55 0.01 -23.79
C THR A 177 -5.46 -1.22 -23.72
N ARG A 178 -4.94 -2.39 -23.32
CA ARG A 178 -5.77 -3.58 -23.05
C ARG A 178 -6.51 -3.51 -21.71
N TYR A 179 -6.09 -2.61 -20.83
CA TYR A 179 -6.68 -2.45 -19.51
C TYR A 179 -7.59 -1.23 -19.46
N ARG A 180 -8.65 -1.33 -18.70
CA ARG A 180 -9.54 -0.21 -18.40
C ARG A 180 -8.89 0.80 -17.42
N ALA A 181 -8.13 0.30 -16.49
CA ALA A 181 -7.42 1.09 -15.48
C ALA A 181 -6.17 0.36 -15.00
N VAL A 182 -5.21 1.12 -14.46
CA VAL A 182 -3.99 0.59 -13.85
C VAL A 182 -3.90 1.10 -12.41
N TYR A 183 -3.71 0.18 -11.47
CA TYR A 183 -3.57 0.47 -10.04
C TYR A 183 -2.16 0.14 -9.61
N VAL A 184 -1.48 1.09 -8.99
CA VAL A 184 -0.05 0.95 -8.70
C VAL A 184 0.27 1.24 -7.25
N SER A 185 1.09 0.38 -6.66
CA SER A 185 1.70 0.61 -5.36
C SER A 185 3.14 0.12 -5.37
N GLY A 186 4.09 1.05 -5.32
CA GLY A 186 5.50 0.74 -5.48
C GLY A 186 6.42 1.86 -5.04
N PRO A 187 7.73 1.68 -5.20
CA PRO A 187 8.70 2.75 -5.03
C PRO A 187 8.41 3.93 -5.97
N THR A 188 8.86 5.13 -5.62
CA THR A 188 8.63 6.35 -6.42
C THR A 188 9.00 6.18 -7.90
N GLY A 189 10.10 5.48 -8.19
CA GLY A 189 10.51 5.21 -9.57
C GLY A 189 9.50 4.35 -10.36
N MET A 190 8.82 3.41 -9.70
CA MET A 190 7.75 2.61 -10.32
C MET A 190 6.49 3.47 -10.56
N LEU A 191 6.10 4.27 -9.57
CA LEU A 191 4.96 5.18 -9.70
C LEU A 191 5.15 6.15 -10.87
N ASP A 192 6.34 6.76 -10.97
CA ASP A 192 6.70 7.69 -12.03
C ASP A 192 6.76 6.98 -13.42
N ALA A 193 7.31 5.79 -13.49
CA ALA A 193 7.38 5.02 -14.72
C ALA A 193 5.96 4.65 -15.24
N VAL A 194 5.07 4.18 -14.34
CA VAL A 194 3.68 3.88 -14.73
C VAL A 194 2.93 5.15 -15.11
N LYS A 195 3.08 6.24 -14.35
CA LYS A 195 2.47 7.54 -14.67
C LYS A 195 2.80 7.97 -16.11
N ARG A 196 4.08 7.89 -16.49
CA ARG A 196 4.50 8.24 -17.87
C ARG A 196 3.95 7.27 -18.92
N ALA A 197 3.96 5.97 -18.63
CA ALA A 197 3.52 4.94 -19.56
C ALA A 197 2.00 4.92 -19.75
N SER A 198 1.22 5.26 -18.74
CA SER A 198 -0.23 5.33 -18.80
C SER A 198 -0.77 6.66 -19.34
N ALA A 199 0.07 7.71 -19.37
CA ALA A 199 -0.33 9.03 -19.85
C ALA A 199 -0.97 8.94 -21.26
N ASN A 200 -2.18 9.49 -21.40
CA ASN A 200 -2.98 9.45 -22.64
C ASN A 200 -3.37 8.05 -23.14
N ALA A 201 -3.08 6.99 -22.41
CA ALA A 201 -3.40 5.61 -22.80
C ALA A 201 -4.54 5.04 -21.94
N VAL A 202 -4.43 5.13 -20.62
CA VAL A 202 -5.38 4.51 -19.69
C VAL A 202 -5.34 5.25 -18.34
N PRO A 203 -6.48 5.41 -17.64
CA PRO A 203 -6.48 5.95 -16.29
C PRO A 203 -5.60 5.12 -15.34
N ALA A 204 -4.77 5.80 -14.55
CA ALA A 204 -3.94 5.15 -13.55
C ALA A 204 -4.15 5.78 -12.17
N GLN A 205 -4.17 4.95 -11.13
CA GLN A 205 -4.24 5.38 -9.73
C GLN A 205 -3.00 4.91 -8.98
N LEU A 206 -2.34 5.84 -8.30
CA LEU A 206 -1.06 5.63 -7.63
C LEU A 206 -1.24 5.72 -6.12
N ALA A 207 -0.93 4.65 -5.39
CA ALA A 207 -0.90 4.63 -3.94
C ALA A 207 0.46 5.15 -3.43
N LEU A 208 0.44 6.32 -2.82
CA LEU A 208 1.64 7.00 -2.32
C LEU A 208 1.93 6.61 -0.87
N ARG A 209 3.20 6.45 -0.55
CA ARG A 209 3.66 6.27 0.81
C ARG A 209 4.39 7.50 1.29
N GLU A 210 3.67 8.38 1.94
CA GLU A 210 4.23 9.59 2.52
C GLU A 210 4.52 9.41 4.03
N ARG A 211 5.44 10.21 4.53
CA ARG A 211 5.65 10.30 5.97
C ARG A 211 4.46 11.01 6.59
N MET A 212 3.83 10.39 7.57
CA MET A 212 2.67 10.95 8.25
C MET A 212 2.94 11.05 9.75
N ALA A 213 2.61 12.20 10.32
CA ALA A 213 2.69 12.44 11.76
C ALA A 213 1.28 12.52 12.37
N CYS A 214 0.48 13.51 12.00
CA CYS A 214 -0.84 13.74 12.61
C CYS A 214 -1.97 12.91 12.00
N ALA A 215 -1.88 12.51 10.73
CA ALA A 215 -2.92 11.83 9.95
C ALA A 215 -4.32 12.52 9.98
N SER A 216 -4.38 13.80 10.33
CA SER A 216 -5.60 14.62 10.44
C SER A 216 -5.57 15.87 9.54
N GLY A 217 -4.54 15.99 8.69
CA GLY A 217 -4.41 17.10 7.78
C GLY A 217 -3.80 18.39 8.38
N SER A 218 -3.49 18.42 9.67
CA SER A 218 -3.08 19.66 10.34
C SER A 218 -1.60 20.00 10.15
N CYS A 219 -0.69 19.01 10.10
CA CYS A 219 0.76 19.27 10.14
C CYS A 219 1.42 19.46 8.78
N TYR A 220 0.75 19.12 7.69
CA TYR A 220 1.29 19.11 6.31
C TYR A 220 2.58 18.31 6.09
N GLY A 221 2.95 17.44 7.02
CA GLY A 221 4.13 16.57 6.89
C GLY A 221 4.03 15.52 5.77
N CYS A 222 2.82 15.31 5.23
CA CYS A 222 2.52 14.39 4.12
C CYS A 222 2.13 15.15 2.84
N ALA A 223 2.64 16.37 2.66
CA ALA A 223 2.32 17.20 1.50
C ALA A 223 2.81 16.55 0.20
N VAL A 224 1.93 16.48 -0.80
CA VAL A 224 2.17 15.94 -2.13
C VAL A 224 1.90 17.02 -3.17
N PRO A 225 2.80 17.24 -4.15
CA PRO A 225 2.55 18.21 -5.20
C PRO A 225 1.49 17.69 -6.19
N VAL A 226 0.50 18.52 -6.48
CA VAL A 226 -0.59 18.21 -7.39
C VAL A 226 -0.87 19.36 -8.36
N TRP A 227 -1.54 19.04 -9.46
CA TRP A 227 -2.12 20.04 -10.36
C TRP A 227 -3.55 20.36 -9.91
N GLU A 228 -3.85 21.62 -9.66
CA GLU A 228 -5.19 22.12 -9.35
C GLU A 228 -5.44 23.38 -10.17
N SER A 229 -6.51 23.37 -10.97
CA SER A 229 -6.87 24.49 -11.86
C SER A 229 -5.73 24.97 -12.76
N GLY A 230 -4.86 24.05 -13.21
CA GLY A 230 -3.70 24.35 -14.07
C GLY A 230 -2.47 24.88 -13.32
N ALA A 231 -2.53 25.06 -12.02
CA ALA A 231 -1.40 25.48 -11.19
C ALA A 231 -0.87 24.30 -10.36
N ARG A 232 0.46 24.30 -10.12
CA ARG A 232 1.08 23.36 -9.20
C ARG A 232 0.85 23.83 -7.77
N THR A 233 0.25 23.01 -6.96
CA THR A 233 -0.03 23.24 -5.53
C THR A 233 0.34 22.00 -4.71
N TYR A 234 -0.05 22.00 -3.42
CA TYR A 234 0.18 20.87 -2.52
C TYR A 234 -1.10 20.44 -1.86
N THR A 235 -1.28 19.12 -1.75
CA THR A 235 -2.36 18.48 -0.99
C THR A 235 -1.79 17.52 0.05
N ARG A 236 -2.65 16.93 0.88
CA ARG A 236 -2.23 16.10 2.02
C ARG A 236 -2.57 14.64 1.76
N ALA A 237 -1.56 13.80 1.62
CA ALA A 237 -1.75 12.38 1.39
C ALA A 237 -2.61 11.68 2.46
N CYS A 238 -2.59 12.17 3.70
CA CYS A 238 -3.38 11.57 4.78
C CYS A 238 -4.89 11.87 4.74
N VAL A 239 -5.34 12.85 3.95
CA VAL A 239 -6.74 13.27 3.87
C VAL A 239 -7.28 13.12 2.45
N GLU A 240 -6.60 13.72 1.48
CA GLU A 240 -7.00 13.71 0.07
C GLU A 240 -6.49 12.48 -0.70
N GLY A 241 -5.46 11.78 -0.17
CA GLY A 241 -4.92 10.51 -0.63
C GLY A 241 -5.12 9.39 0.40
N PRO A 242 -4.24 8.40 0.49
CA PRO A 242 -2.94 8.26 -0.18
C PRO A 242 -3.00 7.81 -1.63
N VAL A 243 -4.17 7.46 -2.16
CA VAL A 243 -4.34 7.10 -3.56
C VAL A 243 -4.75 8.33 -4.36
N PHE A 244 -4.03 8.58 -5.44
CA PHE A 244 -4.28 9.71 -6.34
C PHE A 244 -4.37 9.26 -7.80
N PRO A 245 -5.24 9.89 -8.62
CA PRO A 245 -5.14 9.78 -10.06
C PRO A 245 -3.75 10.24 -10.53
N ALA A 246 -3.16 9.52 -11.47
CA ALA A 246 -1.79 9.80 -11.94
C ALA A 246 -1.66 11.20 -12.56
N GLU A 247 -2.71 11.66 -13.26
CA GLU A 247 -2.78 12.99 -13.87
C GLU A 247 -2.86 14.12 -12.85
N ALA A 248 -3.36 13.86 -11.65
CA ALA A 248 -3.44 14.87 -10.60
C ALA A 248 -2.07 15.19 -9.97
N LEU A 249 -1.10 14.30 -10.09
CA LEU A 249 0.22 14.46 -9.45
C LEU A 249 1.14 15.37 -10.28
N ALA A 250 1.85 16.29 -9.62
CA ALA A 250 2.66 17.35 -10.24
C ALA A 250 4.18 17.09 -10.13
N TRP A 251 4.60 15.87 -10.45
CA TRP A 251 6.01 15.50 -10.63
C TRP A 251 6.21 14.77 -11.94
#